data_5ef704bd43a01d71bd89357b12da0e16
#
_entry.id   5ef704bd43a01d71bd89357b12da0e16
#
_cell.length_a   1.000
_cell.length_b   1.000
_cell.length_c   1.000
_cell.angle_alpha   90.00
_cell.angle_beta   90.00
_cell.angle_gamma   90.00
#
_symmetry.space_group_name_H-M   'P 1'
#
loop_
_entity.id
_entity.type
_entity.pdbx_description
1 polymer ?
#
loop_
_entity_poly.entity_id
_entity_poly.type
_entity_poly.pdbx_seq_one_letter_code
_entity_poly.pdbx_strand_id
1 'polypeptide(L)'
;MCIRDSHKYRGNSVVTTLDYDMQSAAYEALGVNKGAVVVMDRNGAVLAMVSKPDFNPNTLMTEGTDANADAPLLNRAVAGLYPPGSTFKTVTLLSYYRECNAGERFKNFVYECSGVFTRGTLSVACVGHTAHGSVDTYGAFAHSCNGAFITMGLDTAVETSINTAQQLLFNTDIHYHDNLGPVTSRSQYVLGGESPEWEIIQTSFGQGATLITPLHNALIMQAVANGGTLYEPYIVKTIFASVGQSDQTPVSRKIVYSYDGSDGDEYYGSIMTEDEADMLSGHLKQVIEVSFQHVFSEAPYEAAGKSGTAQYGTSGYEHSLFTGYMPYDDPEIIVSVVLESFNEDGTPDRYAVNVAKEIFDAWYNKNH
;
A
#
# COMPACT_ATOMS: atom_id res chain seq x y z
N MET A 1 -35.35 24.19 38.29
CA MET A 1 -33.97 24.22 37.78
C MET A 1 -33.61 22.78 37.48
N CYS A 2 -33.72 22.33 36.21
CA CYS A 2 -33.34 20.99 35.83
C CYS A 2 -31.82 20.93 35.74
N ILE A 3 -31.18 20.30 36.70
CA ILE A 3 -29.76 19.94 36.58
C ILE A 3 -29.70 18.85 35.52
N ARG A 4 -29.31 19.24 34.33
CA ARG A 4 -28.96 18.26 33.29
C ARG A 4 -27.79 17.44 33.81
N ASP A 5 -28.02 16.17 34.04
CA ASP A 5 -27.01 15.19 34.38
C ASP A 5 -26.07 15.04 33.18
N SER A 6 -25.03 15.89 33.13
CA SER A 6 -24.03 15.91 32.07
C SER A 6 -23.24 14.61 31.97
N HIS A 7 -23.27 13.76 33.02
CA HIS A 7 -22.56 12.50 33.08
C HIS A 7 -23.32 11.33 32.42
N LYS A 8 -24.63 11.46 32.22
CA LYS A 8 -25.47 10.40 31.62
C LYS A 8 -25.12 10.09 30.17
N TYR A 9 -24.37 10.97 29.52
CA TYR A 9 -23.99 10.87 28.08
C TYR A 9 -22.48 10.84 27.87
N ARG A 10 -21.69 10.61 28.89
CA ARG A 10 -20.23 10.46 28.73
C ARG A 10 -19.94 9.08 28.16
N GLY A 11 -19.48 9.02 26.90
CA GLY A 11 -18.95 7.83 26.27
C GLY A 11 -17.59 7.42 26.83
N ASN A 12 -17.12 6.27 26.43
CA ASN A 12 -15.75 5.82 26.67
C ASN A 12 -14.74 6.74 25.96
N SER A 13 -13.53 6.82 26.54
CA SER A 13 -12.40 7.48 25.85
C SER A 13 -11.64 6.43 25.05
N VAL A 14 -11.31 6.76 23.81
CA VAL A 14 -10.53 5.90 22.92
C VAL A 14 -9.17 6.54 22.69
N VAL A 15 -8.10 5.76 22.87
CA VAL A 15 -6.74 6.11 22.45
C VAL A 15 -6.47 5.34 21.17
N THR A 16 -6.08 6.04 20.14
CA THR A 16 -5.75 5.46 18.84
C THR A 16 -4.25 5.36 18.64
N THR A 17 -3.82 4.61 17.62
CA THR A 17 -2.43 4.55 17.15
C THR A 17 -2.05 5.76 16.31
N LEU A 18 -3.04 6.55 15.87
CA LEU A 18 -2.80 7.71 15.00
C LEU A 18 -1.81 8.68 15.66
N ASP A 19 -0.73 8.93 14.98
CA ASP A 19 0.30 9.88 15.33
C ASP A 19 0.01 11.23 14.67
N TYR A 20 -0.15 12.28 15.47
CA TYR A 20 -0.53 13.59 14.95
C TYR A 20 0.49 14.15 13.95
N ASP A 21 1.78 14.00 14.25
CA ASP A 21 2.84 14.54 13.40
C ASP A 21 2.90 13.80 12.07
N MET A 22 2.75 12.46 12.12
CA MET A 22 2.70 11.63 10.90
C MET A 22 1.44 11.88 10.08
N GLN A 23 0.29 12.08 10.75
CA GLN A 23 -0.96 12.43 10.07
C GLN A 23 -0.85 13.79 9.38
N SER A 24 -0.25 14.79 10.05
CA SER A 24 0.00 16.11 9.47
C SER A 24 0.99 16.05 8.32
N ALA A 25 2.11 15.35 8.49
CA ALA A 25 3.11 15.19 7.44
C ALA A 25 2.52 14.50 6.20
N ALA A 26 1.75 13.43 6.36
CA ALA A 26 1.08 12.74 5.27
C ALA A 26 0.03 13.63 4.57
N TYR A 27 -0.72 14.41 5.34
CA TYR A 27 -1.71 15.34 4.81
C TYR A 27 -1.08 16.48 4.01
N GLU A 28 0.01 17.06 4.52
CA GLU A 28 0.77 18.12 3.86
C GLU A 28 1.51 17.59 2.62
N ALA A 29 2.15 16.43 2.74
CA ALA A 29 2.84 15.78 1.62
C ALA A 29 1.89 15.42 0.46
N LEU A 30 0.65 15.00 0.74
CA LEU A 30 -0.36 14.77 -0.29
C LEU A 30 -0.77 16.10 -0.98
N GLY A 31 -0.67 17.24 -0.28
CA GLY A 31 -0.95 18.57 -0.82
C GLY A 31 -2.38 18.71 -1.32
N VAL A 32 -2.54 19.29 -2.49
CA VAL A 32 -3.84 19.49 -3.17
C VAL A 32 -4.27 18.27 -3.98
N ASN A 33 -3.41 17.25 -4.08
CA ASN A 33 -3.69 16.09 -4.91
C ASN A 33 -4.83 15.25 -4.35
N LYS A 34 -5.64 14.72 -5.23
CA LYS A 34 -6.62 13.71 -4.93
C LYS A 34 -5.92 12.35 -4.77
N GLY A 35 -6.28 11.61 -3.73
CA GLY A 35 -5.66 10.31 -3.50
C GLY A 35 -5.69 9.90 -2.03
N ALA A 36 -4.77 9.04 -1.64
CA ALA A 36 -4.67 8.50 -0.29
C ALA A 36 -3.23 8.20 0.13
N VAL A 37 -3.01 8.28 1.44
CA VAL A 37 -1.80 7.84 2.12
C VAL A 37 -2.17 6.93 3.27
N VAL A 38 -1.45 5.83 3.41
CA VAL A 38 -1.45 4.96 4.59
C VAL A 38 -0.03 4.89 5.13
N VAL A 39 0.14 5.15 6.42
CA VAL A 39 1.40 4.97 7.14
C VAL A 39 1.15 3.99 8.27
N MET A 40 1.95 2.95 8.36
CA MET A 40 1.85 1.92 9.38
C MET A 40 3.22 1.68 10.02
N ASP A 41 3.24 1.21 11.27
CA ASP A 41 4.44 0.58 11.79
C ASP A 41 4.52 -0.89 11.35
N ARG A 42 5.65 -1.52 11.63
CA ARG A 42 5.87 -2.93 11.29
C ARG A 42 4.95 -3.90 12.04
N ASN A 43 4.37 -3.48 13.18
CA ASN A 43 3.51 -4.31 14.02
C ASN A 43 2.01 -4.14 13.72
N GLY A 44 1.66 -3.42 12.67
CA GLY A 44 0.28 -3.23 12.23
C GLY A 44 -0.41 -1.96 12.73
N ALA A 45 0.22 -1.16 13.61
CA ALA A 45 -0.36 0.10 14.03
C ALA A 45 -0.50 1.07 12.86
N VAL A 46 -1.70 1.55 12.59
CA VAL A 46 -1.94 2.61 11.61
C VAL A 46 -1.59 3.95 12.25
N LEU A 47 -0.49 4.54 11.81
CA LEU A 47 0.04 5.81 12.33
C LEU A 47 -0.58 7.02 11.64
N ALA A 48 -0.89 6.91 10.34
CA ALA A 48 -1.60 7.93 9.58
C ALA A 48 -2.46 7.31 8.49
N MET A 49 -3.62 7.94 8.25
CA MET A 49 -4.53 7.57 7.19
C MET A 49 -5.14 8.85 6.61
N VAL A 50 -4.75 9.18 5.38
CA VAL A 50 -5.21 10.38 4.67
C VAL A 50 -5.99 9.99 3.43
N SER A 51 -7.10 10.68 3.20
CA SER A 51 -7.93 10.56 1.99
C SER A 51 -8.35 11.94 1.54
N LYS A 52 -8.06 12.30 0.29
CA LYS A 52 -8.46 13.57 -0.34
C LYS A 52 -9.21 13.33 -1.65
N PRO A 53 -10.19 14.21 -2.00
CA PRO A 53 -10.65 15.35 -1.23
C PRO A 53 -11.29 14.92 0.10
N ASP A 54 -11.18 15.79 1.09
CA ASP A 54 -11.75 15.62 2.42
C ASP A 54 -13.03 16.46 2.60
N PHE A 55 -13.58 16.44 3.80
CA PHE A 55 -14.74 17.22 4.19
C PHE A 55 -14.58 17.75 5.61
N ASN A 56 -15.27 18.83 5.91
CA ASN A 56 -15.33 19.34 7.28
C ASN A 56 -16.42 18.60 8.09
N PRO A 57 -16.06 17.76 9.07
CA PRO A 57 -17.04 17.00 9.84
C PRO A 57 -17.96 17.90 10.70
N ASN A 58 -17.53 19.13 11.04
CA ASN A 58 -18.32 20.05 11.85
C ASN A 58 -19.46 20.70 11.06
N THR A 59 -19.31 20.85 9.75
CA THR A 59 -20.32 21.50 8.89
C THR A 59 -21.06 20.50 8.01
N LEU A 60 -20.66 19.24 8.00
CA LEU A 60 -21.23 18.19 7.13
C LEU A 60 -22.77 18.11 7.23
N MET A 61 -23.32 18.22 8.44
CA MET A 61 -24.78 18.12 8.66
C MET A 61 -25.56 19.39 8.28
N THR A 62 -24.90 20.51 8.15
CA THR A 62 -25.52 21.82 7.85
C THR A 62 -25.25 22.32 6.43
N GLU A 63 -24.05 22.06 5.92
CA GLU A 63 -23.59 22.54 4.62
C GLU A 63 -23.45 21.40 3.59
N GLY A 64 -23.42 20.14 4.07
CA GLY A 64 -23.13 18.99 3.22
C GLY A 64 -21.67 18.92 2.82
N THR A 65 -21.37 18.19 1.75
CA THR A 65 -20.07 18.16 1.10
C THR A 65 -20.03 19.16 -0.04
N ASP A 66 -18.83 19.63 -0.42
CA ASP A 66 -18.66 20.40 -1.63
C ASP A 66 -19.20 19.61 -2.84
N ALA A 67 -20.17 20.18 -3.53
CA ALA A 67 -20.80 19.56 -4.70
C ALA A 67 -19.80 19.33 -5.88
N ASN A 68 -18.68 20.06 -5.88
CA ASN A 68 -17.62 19.93 -6.87
C ASN A 68 -16.53 18.96 -6.41
N ALA A 69 -16.55 18.52 -5.15
CA ALA A 69 -15.57 17.57 -4.64
C ALA A 69 -15.95 16.15 -5.06
N ASP A 70 -15.00 15.44 -5.67
CA ASP A 70 -15.21 14.08 -6.14
C ASP A 70 -15.16 13.08 -4.98
N ALA A 71 -16.36 12.65 -4.55
CA ALA A 71 -16.57 11.66 -3.49
C ALA A 71 -15.77 11.92 -2.20
N PRO A 72 -15.94 13.08 -1.52
CA PRO A 72 -15.16 13.42 -0.32
C PRO A 72 -15.45 12.51 0.88
N LEU A 73 -16.58 11.81 0.89
CA LEU A 73 -16.92 10.83 1.93
C LEU A 73 -16.30 9.45 1.69
N LEU A 74 -15.71 9.20 0.52
CA LEU A 74 -15.00 7.97 0.25
C LEU A 74 -13.65 8.00 0.97
N ASN A 75 -13.46 7.08 1.92
CA ASN A 75 -12.13 6.84 2.47
C ASN A 75 -11.28 6.05 1.47
N ARG A 76 -10.54 6.76 0.62
CA ARG A 76 -9.73 6.18 -0.44
C ARG A 76 -8.64 5.25 0.07
N ALA A 77 -8.17 5.44 1.29
CA ALA A 77 -7.11 4.63 1.88
C ALA A 77 -7.51 3.16 2.05
N VAL A 78 -8.78 2.90 2.34
CA VAL A 78 -9.32 1.56 2.64
C VAL A 78 -10.41 1.10 1.69
N ALA A 79 -11.12 2.03 1.05
CA ALA A 79 -12.25 1.72 0.18
C ALA A 79 -12.01 2.07 -1.30
N GLY A 80 -10.98 2.86 -1.62
CA GLY A 80 -10.57 3.12 -3.00
C GLY A 80 -9.93 1.87 -3.61
N LEU A 81 -10.43 1.45 -4.77
CA LEU A 81 -9.90 0.33 -5.54
C LEU A 81 -9.20 0.86 -6.78
N TYR A 82 -7.90 0.63 -6.87
CA TYR A 82 -7.03 1.15 -7.93
C TYR A 82 -6.35 0.02 -8.67
N PRO A 83 -6.17 0.13 -10.01
CA PRO A 83 -5.22 -0.73 -10.68
C PRO A 83 -3.85 -0.57 -10.01
N PRO A 84 -3.18 -1.66 -9.61
CA PRO A 84 -1.93 -1.55 -8.85
C PRO A 84 -0.75 -1.04 -9.70
N GLY A 85 -0.85 -1.10 -11.01
CA GLY A 85 0.27 -0.80 -11.90
C GLY A 85 1.51 -1.61 -11.51
N SER A 86 2.67 -1.02 -11.69
CA SER A 86 3.94 -1.71 -11.43
C SER A 86 4.21 -2.07 -9.96
N THR A 87 3.38 -1.67 -8.99
CA THR A 87 3.50 -2.21 -7.63
C THR A 87 3.12 -3.69 -7.58
N PHE A 88 2.23 -4.15 -8.48
CA PHE A 88 1.85 -5.56 -8.62
C PHE A 88 3.01 -6.46 -9.07
N LYS A 89 4.06 -5.90 -9.65
CA LYS A 89 5.25 -6.68 -10.05
C LYS A 89 5.91 -7.39 -8.86
N THR A 90 5.69 -6.91 -7.63
CA THR A 90 6.07 -7.63 -6.40
C THR A 90 5.35 -8.99 -6.32
N VAL A 91 4.06 -9.02 -6.63
CA VAL A 91 3.26 -10.27 -6.64
C VAL A 91 3.70 -11.19 -7.79
N THR A 92 3.92 -10.62 -8.98
CA THR A 92 4.37 -11.39 -10.15
C THR A 92 5.76 -11.98 -9.94
N LEU A 93 6.69 -11.22 -9.36
CA LEU A 93 8.04 -11.69 -9.04
C LEU A 93 8.00 -12.84 -8.04
N LEU A 94 7.21 -12.71 -6.97
CA LEU A 94 7.02 -13.77 -5.98
C LEU A 94 6.41 -15.03 -6.61
N SER A 95 5.40 -14.87 -7.47
CA SER A 95 4.79 -15.98 -8.19
C SER A 95 5.80 -16.72 -9.07
N TYR A 96 6.63 -15.97 -9.81
CA TYR A 96 7.68 -16.53 -10.64
C TYR A 96 8.80 -17.21 -9.82
N TYR A 97 9.19 -16.62 -8.69
CA TYR A 97 10.15 -17.22 -7.76
C TYR A 97 9.67 -18.58 -7.24
N ARG A 98 8.40 -18.65 -6.84
CA ARG A 98 7.72 -19.90 -6.41
C ARG A 98 7.62 -20.94 -7.53
N GLU A 99 7.23 -20.53 -8.71
CA GLU A 99 7.17 -21.40 -9.90
C GLU A 99 8.53 -21.99 -10.25
N CYS A 100 9.58 -21.25 -10.06
CA CYS A 100 10.95 -21.70 -10.26
C CYS A 100 11.54 -22.47 -9.06
N ASN A 101 10.79 -22.65 -7.95
CA ASN A 101 11.27 -23.22 -6.69
C ASN A 101 12.61 -22.61 -6.23
N ALA A 102 12.75 -21.28 -6.35
CA ALA A 102 13.98 -20.52 -6.08
C ALA A 102 15.24 -21.05 -6.80
N GLY A 103 15.05 -21.86 -7.84
CA GLY A 103 16.12 -22.60 -8.52
C GLY A 103 16.85 -21.80 -9.60
N GLU A 104 17.66 -22.53 -10.37
CA GLU A 104 18.51 -21.95 -11.43
C GLU A 104 17.74 -21.19 -12.50
N ARG A 105 16.50 -21.57 -12.77
CA ARG A 105 15.65 -20.84 -13.74
C ARG A 105 15.37 -19.40 -13.30
N PHE A 106 15.16 -19.16 -12.00
CA PHE A 106 15.00 -17.81 -11.45
C PHE A 106 16.33 -17.05 -11.46
N LYS A 107 17.41 -17.70 -10.98
CA LYS A 107 18.74 -17.07 -10.85
C LYS A 107 19.35 -16.69 -12.21
N ASN A 108 19.08 -17.48 -13.24
CA ASN A 108 19.59 -17.25 -14.60
C ASN A 108 18.56 -16.60 -15.53
N PHE A 109 17.50 -16.00 -14.99
CA PHE A 109 16.55 -15.25 -15.80
C PHE A 109 17.24 -14.08 -16.47
N VAL A 110 17.09 -13.97 -17.78
CA VAL A 110 17.54 -12.82 -18.59
C VAL A 110 16.46 -12.50 -19.61
N TYR A 111 16.19 -11.22 -19.77
CA TYR A 111 15.27 -10.70 -20.78
C TYR A 111 15.93 -9.58 -21.61
N GLU A 112 15.88 -9.70 -22.93
CA GLU A 112 16.36 -8.67 -23.86
C GLU A 112 15.24 -7.67 -24.16
N CYS A 113 15.29 -6.53 -23.49
CA CYS A 113 14.26 -5.49 -23.58
C CYS A 113 14.54 -4.49 -24.69
N SER A 114 13.73 -4.50 -25.73
CA SER A 114 13.76 -3.52 -26.82
C SER A 114 12.86 -2.28 -26.59
N GLY A 115 12.25 -2.17 -25.39
CA GLY A 115 11.30 -1.09 -25.07
C GLY A 115 9.84 -1.44 -25.35
N VAL A 116 9.58 -2.51 -26.12
CA VAL A 116 8.22 -2.97 -26.44
C VAL A 116 8.19 -4.50 -26.42
N PHE A 117 7.23 -5.07 -25.69
CA PHE A 117 6.88 -6.49 -25.79
C PHE A 117 5.79 -6.66 -26.84
N THR A 118 5.96 -7.64 -27.73
CA THR A 118 4.98 -7.95 -28.79
C THR A 118 4.65 -9.43 -28.79
N ARG A 119 3.36 -9.77 -28.83
CA ARG A 119 2.88 -11.14 -28.98
C ARG A 119 1.60 -11.18 -29.81
N GLY A 120 1.70 -11.71 -31.00
CA GLY A 120 0.60 -11.65 -31.98
C GLY A 120 0.26 -10.21 -32.35
N THR A 121 -0.97 -9.80 -32.10
CA THR A 121 -1.45 -8.43 -32.32
C THR A 121 -1.30 -7.54 -31.08
N LEU A 122 -0.94 -8.11 -29.93
CA LEU A 122 -0.78 -7.38 -28.67
C LEU A 122 0.61 -6.76 -28.61
N SER A 123 0.65 -5.49 -28.24
CA SER A 123 1.89 -4.73 -28.04
C SER A 123 1.81 -3.97 -26.71
N VAL A 124 2.80 -4.14 -25.85
CA VAL A 124 2.91 -3.46 -24.56
C VAL A 124 4.28 -2.78 -24.49
N ALA A 125 4.27 -1.46 -24.38
CA ALA A 125 5.49 -0.68 -24.21
C ALA A 125 5.95 -0.61 -22.75
N CYS A 126 7.25 -0.52 -22.53
CA CYS A 126 7.79 0.02 -21.29
C CYS A 126 7.51 1.53 -21.21
N VAL A 127 7.54 2.11 -20.01
CA VAL A 127 7.30 3.55 -19.81
C VAL A 127 8.27 4.34 -20.70
N GLY A 128 7.73 5.30 -21.44
CA GLY A 128 8.51 6.11 -22.39
C GLY A 128 9.10 5.33 -23.55
N HIS A 129 8.63 4.11 -23.84
CA HIS A 129 9.22 3.20 -24.85
C HIS A 129 10.71 2.92 -24.63
N THR A 130 11.19 3.03 -23.39
CA THR A 130 12.61 2.88 -23.06
C THR A 130 13.05 1.42 -23.21
N ALA A 131 14.06 1.19 -24.03
CA ALA A 131 14.74 -0.09 -24.15
C ALA A 131 15.74 -0.23 -22.97
N HIS A 132 15.59 -1.29 -22.17
CA HIS A 132 16.46 -1.55 -21.02
C HIS A 132 17.66 -2.44 -21.35
N GLY A 133 17.73 -3.00 -22.58
CA GLY A 133 18.73 -3.97 -22.98
C GLY A 133 18.58 -5.30 -22.26
N SER A 134 19.68 -5.96 -21.99
CA SER A 134 19.72 -7.22 -21.27
C SER A 134 19.52 -6.98 -19.76
N VAL A 135 18.46 -7.53 -19.19
CA VAL A 135 18.12 -7.38 -17.78
C VAL A 135 17.87 -8.75 -17.12
N ASP A 136 18.44 -8.93 -15.93
CA ASP A 136 18.10 -10.00 -15.00
C ASP A 136 16.84 -9.64 -14.19
N THR A 137 16.51 -10.43 -13.16
CA THR A 137 15.34 -10.15 -12.29
C THR A 137 15.48 -8.81 -11.57
N TYR A 138 16.67 -8.47 -11.07
CA TYR A 138 16.95 -7.22 -10.36
C TYR A 138 16.82 -6.01 -11.29
N GLY A 139 17.49 -6.03 -12.44
CA GLY A 139 17.41 -4.97 -13.43
C GLY A 139 15.99 -4.80 -13.99
N ALA A 140 15.29 -5.90 -14.25
CA ALA A 140 13.91 -5.87 -14.71
C ALA A 140 12.97 -5.22 -13.68
N PHE A 141 13.16 -5.51 -12.38
CA PHE A 141 12.34 -4.94 -11.31
C PHE A 141 12.69 -3.47 -11.06
N ALA A 142 13.98 -3.13 -11.02
CA ALA A 142 14.48 -1.76 -10.85
C ALA A 142 13.96 -0.83 -11.94
N HIS A 143 14.12 -1.21 -13.22
CA HIS A 143 13.64 -0.45 -14.35
C HIS A 143 12.15 -0.60 -14.64
N SER A 144 11.45 -1.41 -13.81
CA SER A 144 10.02 -1.69 -14.02
C SER A 144 9.70 -2.19 -15.44
N CYS A 145 10.53 -3.09 -15.99
CA CYS A 145 10.44 -3.58 -17.37
C CYS A 145 9.17 -4.40 -17.60
N ASN A 146 8.23 -3.88 -18.40
CA ASN A 146 6.97 -4.57 -18.66
C ASN A 146 7.20 -5.91 -19.40
N GLY A 147 8.07 -5.94 -20.40
CA GLY A 147 8.32 -7.13 -21.18
C GLY A 147 8.89 -8.29 -20.35
N ALA A 148 9.82 -8.00 -19.44
CA ALA A 148 10.36 -9.01 -18.54
C ALA A 148 9.27 -9.59 -17.62
N PHE A 149 8.43 -8.72 -17.03
CA PHE A 149 7.34 -9.17 -16.15
C PHE A 149 6.23 -9.91 -16.86
N ILE A 150 5.90 -9.53 -18.10
CA ILE A 150 5.00 -10.30 -18.96
C ILE A 150 5.58 -11.70 -19.22
N THR A 151 6.88 -11.79 -19.51
CA THR A 151 7.56 -13.08 -19.73
C THR A 151 7.51 -13.95 -18.47
N MET A 152 7.82 -13.38 -17.29
CA MET A 152 7.70 -14.09 -16.00
C MET A 152 6.27 -14.58 -15.77
N GLY A 153 5.26 -13.73 -16.01
CA GLY A 153 3.85 -14.10 -15.82
C GLY A 153 3.37 -15.19 -16.77
N LEU A 154 3.81 -15.16 -18.02
CA LEU A 154 3.51 -16.22 -19.01
C LEU A 154 4.24 -17.53 -18.72
N ASP A 155 5.40 -17.46 -18.08
CA ASP A 155 6.22 -18.59 -17.67
C ASP A 155 5.80 -19.18 -16.31
N THR A 156 4.87 -18.53 -15.62
CA THR A 156 4.29 -18.99 -14.34
C THR A 156 2.96 -19.68 -14.60
N ALA A 157 2.75 -20.84 -14.00
CA ALA A 157 1.44 -21.47 -14.04
C ALA A 157 0.38 -20.55 -13.40
N VAL A 158 -0.79 -20.46 -14.05
CA VAL A 158 -1.89 -19.59 -13.58
C VAL A 158 -2.29 -19.95 -12.15
N GLU A 159 -2.27 -21.25 -11.82
CA GLU A 159 -2.58 -21.73 -10.47
C GLU A 159 -1.56 -21.24 -9.43
N THR A 160 -0.26 -21.21 -9.76
CA THR A 160 0.78 -20.63 -8.88
C THR A 160 0.53 -19.15 -8.64
N SER A 161 0.14 -18.41 -9.69
CA SER A 161 -0.20 -16.98 -9.58
C SER A 161 -1.46 -16.75 -8.72
N ILE A 162 -2.50 -17.56 -8.89
CA ILE A 162 -3.72 -17.52 -8.08
C ILE A 162 -3.40 -17.79 -6.61
N ASN A 163 -2.67 -18.87 -6.33
CA ASN A 163 -2.32 -19.26 -4.97
C ASN A 163 -1.47 -18.18 -4.28
N THR A 164 -0.52 -17.57 -5.01
CA THR A 164 0.29 -16.48 -4.49
C THR A 164 -0.57 -15.25 -4.16
N ALA A 165 -1.46 -14.84 -5.07
CA ALA A 165 -2.35 -13.72 -4.83
C ALA A 165 -3.31 -13.96 -3.64
N GLN A 166 -3.83 -15.18 -3.49
CA GLN A 166 -4.68 -15.56 -2.36
C GLN A 166 -3.92 -15.51 -1.03
N GLN A 167 -2.70 -16.03 -0.99
CA GLN A 167 -1.85 -15.94 0.21
C GLN A 167 -1.52 -14.49 0.57
N LEU A 168 -1.39 -13.62 -0.42
CA LEU A 168 -1.23 -12.18 -0.24
C LEU A 168 -2.57 -11.45 -0.02
N LEU A 169 -3.65 -12.15 0.35
CA LEU A 169 -4.97 -11.65 0.71
C LEU A 169 -5.80 -11.01 -0.40
N PHE A 170 -5.47 -11.20 -1.67
CA PHE A 170 -6.40 -10.83 -2.72
C PHE A 170 -7.68 -11.68 -2.64
N ASN A 171 -8.81 -11.10 -2.96
CA ASN A 171 -10.13 -11.70 -2.86
C ASN A 171 -10.52 -12.11 -1.42
N THR A 172 -9.85 -11.55 -0.41
CA THR A 172 -10.10 -11.77 1.02
C THR A 172 -10.52 -10.46 1.67
N ASP A 173 -11.44 -10.53 2.65
CA ASP A 173 -11.79 -9.37 3.45
C ASP A 173 -10.68 -9.07 4.45
N ILE A 174 -10.18 -7.84 4.45
CA ILE A 174 -9.19 -7.35 5.40
C ILE A 174 -9.95 -6.67 6.54
N HIS A 175 -9.71 -7.12 7.75
CA HIS A 175 -10.31 -6.58 8.97
C HIS A 175 -9.25 -5.93 9.83
N TYR A 176 -9.65 -4.94 10.60
CA TYR A 176 -8.85 -4.40 11.70
C TYR A 176 -9.00 -5.28 12.93
N HIS A 177 -7.97 -5.32 13.77
CA HIS A 177 -7.99 -6.07 15.02
C HIS A 177 -9.26 -5.79 15.83
N ASP A 178 -9.92 -6.85 16.26
CA ASP A 178 -11.24 -6.83 16.92
C ASP A 178 -12.34 -6.08 16.13
N ASN A 179 -12.17 -5.89 14.81
CA ASN A 179 -13.03 -5.09 13.95
C ASN A 179 -13.17 -3.62 14.40
N LEU A 180 -12.16 -3.10 15.11
CA LEU A 180 -12.13 -1.72 15.61
C LEU A 180 -11.43 -0.78 14.61
N GLY A 181 -11.97 -0.69 13.41
CA GLY A 181 -11.46 0.18 12.35
C GLY A 181 -12.47 0.43 11.24
N PRO A 182 -12.10 1.21 10.22
CA PRO A 182 -12.97 1.46 9.08
C PRO A 182 -13.20 0.19 8.23
N VAL A 183 -14.35 0.10 7.59
CA VAL A 183 -14.66 -0.97 6.63
C VAL A 183 -13.74 -0.85 5.42
N THR A 184 -13.13 -1.95 5.01
CA THR A 184 -12.24 -2.03 3.86
C THR A 184 -12.95 -2.63 2.64
N SER A 185 -12.58 -2.16 1.46
CA SER A 185 -12.94 -2.85 0.21
C SER A 185 -12.03 -4.04 -0.04
N ARG A 186 -12.59 -5.12 -0.56
CA ARG A 186 -11.83 -6.30 -0.94
C ARG A 186 -11.03 -6.01 -2.22
N SER A 187 -9.71 -6.15 -2.16
CA SER A 187 -8.85 -6.11 -3.33
C SER A 187 -9.13 -7.31 -4.24
N GLN A 188 -9.10 -7.09 -5.54
CA GLN A 188 -9.55 -8.04 -6.54
C GLN A 188 -8.38 -8.57 -7.36
N TYR A 189 -8.25 -9.89 -7.43
CA TYR A 189 -7.40 -10.61 -8.38
C TYR A 189 -8.28 -11.37 -9.34
N VAL A 190 -8.03 -11.22 -10.63
CA VAL A 190 -8.99 -11.63 -11.66
C VAL A 190 -8.63 -12.93 -12.38
N LEU A 191 -7.37 -13.37 -12.35
CA LEU A 191 -7.02 -14.61 -13.07
C LEU A 191 -7.70 -15.81 -12.47
N GLY A 192 -8.19 -16.68 -13.35
CA GLY A 192 -8.76 -17.99 -13.10
C GLY A 192 -8.15 -19.03 -14.02
N GLY A 193 -8.43 -20.31 -13.77
CA GLY A 193 -7.83 -21.42 -14.53
C GLY A 193 -8.07 -21.40 -16.05
N GLU A 194 -9.08 -20.65 -16.52
CA GLU A 194 -9.42 -20.50 -17.94
C GLU A 194 -9.13 -19.07 -18.45
N SER A 195 -8.35 -18.27 -17.71
CA SER A 195 -8.02 -16.90 -18.14
C SER A 195 -7.26 -16.91 -19.47
N PRO A 196 -7.70 -16.08 -20.43
CA PRO A 196 -7.03 -15.99 -21.72
C PRO A 196 -5.65 -15.31 -21.56
N GLU A 197 -4.74 -15.61 -22.47
CA GLU A 197 -3.36 -15.14 -22.44
C GLU A 197 -3.25 -13.60 -22.30
N TRP A 198 -4.12 -12.84 -22.97
CA TRP A 198 -4.09 -11.38 -22.88
C TRP A 198 -4.37 -10.88 -21.46
N GLU A 199 -5.19 -11.57 -20.68
CA GLU A 199 -5.48 -11.22 -19.28
C GLU A 199 -4.29 -11.52 -18.38
N ILE A 200 -3.59 -12.65 -18.60
CA ILE A 200 -2.32 -12.98 -17.95
C ILE A 200 -1.29 -11.88 -18.23
N ILE A 201 -1.15 -11.48 -19.50
CA ILE A 201 -0.23 -10.42 -19.91
C ILE A 201 -0.53 -9.11 -19.16
N GLN A 202 -1.78 -8.66 -19.14
CA GLN A 202 -2.14 -7.41 -18.47
C GLN A 202 -1.93 -7.49 -16.95
N THR A 203 -2.34 -8.58 -16.33
CA THR A 203 -2.19 -8.77 -14.87
C THR A 203 -0.73 -8.83 -14.46
N SER A 204 0.17 -9.40 -15.29
CA SER A 204 1.59 -9.56 -14.97
C SER A 204 2.33 -8.25 -14.65
N PHE A 205 1.86 -7.13 -15.17
CA PHE A 205 2.44 -5.81 -14.87
C PHE A 205 1.46 -4.86 -14.15
N GLY A 206 0.36 -5.43 -13.61
CA GLY A 206 -0.58 -4.73 -12.74
C GLY A 206 -1.61 -3.89 -13.45
N GLN A 207 -1.96 -4.27 -14.68
CA GLN A 207 -3.04 -3.67 -15.45
C GLN A 207 -4.23 -4.64 -15.58
N GLY A 208 -5.25 -4.25 -16.33
CA GLY A 208 -6.46 -5.05 -16.48
C GLY A 208 -7.46 -4.80 -15.34
N ALA A 209 -8.13 -5.86 -14.89
CA ALA A 209 -9.20 -5.77 -13.91
C ALA A 209 -8.77 -6.10 -12.46
N THR A 210 -7.47 -6.38 -12.23
CA THR A 210 -6.91 -6.52 -10.88
C THR A 210 -6.89 -5.17 -10.19
N LEU A 211 -7.43 -5.10 -8.97
CA LEU A 211 -7.57 -3.86 -8.19
C LEU A 211 -7.06 -4.07 -6.76
N ILE A 212 -6.45 -3.02 -6.20
CA ILE A 212 -5.91 -3.03 -4.83
C ILE A 212 -6.29 -1.77 -4.07
N THR A 213 -6.49 -1.89 -2.75
CA THR A 213 -6.60 -0.72 -1.88
C THR A 213 -5.22 -0.25 -1.41
N PRO A 214 -5.02 1.04 -1.09
CA PRO A 214 -3.76 1.52 -0.50
C PRO A 214 -3.37 0.80 0.79
N LEU A 215 -4.33 0.49 1.66
CA LEU A 215 -4.07 -0.30 2.88
C LEU A 215 -3.53 -1.70 2.53
N HIS A 216 -4.16 -2.40 1.59
CA HIS A 216 -3.69 -3.74 1.21
C HIS A 216 -2.28 -3.70 0.61
N ASN A 217 -1.97 -2.67 -0.18
CA ASN A 217 -0.63 -2.49 -0.72
C ASN A 217 0.42 -2.25 0.39
N ALA A 218 0.04 -1.52 1.46
CA ALA A 218 0.87 -1.36 2.65
C ALA A 218 1.07 -2.68 3.40
N LEU A 219 0.03 -3.51 3.53
CA LEU A 219 0.10 -4.81 4.21
C LEU A 219 1.04 -5.80 3.49
N ILE A 220 1.05 -5.81 2.16
CA ILE A 220 2.02 -6.62 1.40
C ILE A 220 3.45 -6.16 1.72
N MET A 221 3.71 -4.85 1.79
CA MET A 221 5.02 -4.32 2.15
C MET A 221 5.38 -4.59 3.62
N GLN A 222 4.41 -4.56 4.53
CA GLN A 222 4.59 -4.94 5.93
C GLN A 222 5.10 -6.39 6.03
N ALA A 223 4.48 -7.31 5.31
CA ALA A 223 4.91 -8.71 5.32
C ALA A 223 6.34 -8.87 4.79
N VAL A 224 6.71 -8.15 3.70
CA VAL A 224 8.09 -8.16 3.20
C VAL A 224 9.06 -7.60 4.25
N ALA A 225 8.72 -6.47 4.87
CA ALA A 225 9.52 -5.83 5.91
C ALA A 225 9.70 -6.68 7.19
N ASN A 226 8.80 -7.64 7.44
CA ASN A 226 8.81 -8.52 8.61
C ASN A 226 9.23 -9.96 8.30
N GLY A 227 10.04 -10.20 7.27
CA GLY A 227 10.51 -11.55 6.95
C GLY A 227 9.40 -12.54 6.61
N GLY A 228 8.30 -12.03 6.02
CA GLY A 228 7.15 -12.81 5.57
C GLY A 228 5.96 -12.85 6.52
N THR A 229 6.10 -12.30 7.73
CA THR A 229 5.02 -12.26 8.73
C THR A 229 4.12 -11.05 8.52
N LEU A 230 2.82 -11.26 8.46
CA LEU A 230 1.80 -10.22 8.35
C LEU A 230 1.04 -10.06 9.66
N TYR A 231 1.11 -8.88 10.24
CA TYR A 231 0.34 -8.48 11.42
C TYR A 231 -0.98 -7.83 11.02
N GLU A 232 -1.99 -8.05 11.88
CA GLU A 232 -3.30 -7.45 11.71
C GLU A 232 -3.22 -5.91 11.84
N PRO A 233 -3.81 -5.14 10.91
CA PRO A 233 -3.85 -3.69 11.07
C PRO A 233 -4.73 -3.32 12.27
N TYR A 234 -4.28 -2.37 13.09
CA TYR A 234 -5.08 -1.84 14.18
C TYR A 234 -4.97 -0.32 14.30
N ILE A 235 -6.02 0.28 14.83
CA ILE A 235 -6.11 1.74 15.01
C ILE A 235 -6.55 2.11 16.43
N VAL A 236 -7.21 1.20 17.14
CA VAL A 236 -7.60 1.38 18.53
C VAL A 236 -6.58 0.72 19.45
N LYS A 237 -5.91 1.53 20.27
CA LYS A 237 -4.89 1.07 21.22
C LYS A 237 -5.47 0.79 22.60
N THR A 238 -6.35 1.67 23.10
CA THR A 238 -6.90 1.52 24.44
C THR A 238 -8.29 2.15 24.53
N ILE A 239 -9.21 1.48 25.20
CA ILE A 239 -10.52 2.04 25.53
C ILE A 239 -10.63 2.13 27.05
N PHE A 240 -10.95 3.34 27.54
CA PHE A 240 -11.22 3.62 28.93
C PHE A 240 -12.70 3.82 29.16
N ALA A 241 -13.30 3.02 30.02
CA ALA A 241 -14.64 3.31 30.53
C ALA A 241 -14.57 4.43 31.57
N SER A 242 -15.51 5.37 31.49
CA SER A 242 -15.71 6.37 32.55
C SER A 242 -16.41 5.70 33.72
N VAL A 243 -15.76 5.64 34.88
CA VAL A 243 -16.33 5.08 36.13
C VAL A 243 -16.46 6.22 37.15
N GLY A 244 -17.68 6.53 37.57
CA GLY A 244 -17.98 7.52 38.63
C GLY A 244 -19.22 8.36 38.34
N GLN A 245 -19.97 8.71 39.37
CA GLN A 245 -21.26 9.42 39.28
C GLN A 245 -21.27 10.82 39.93
N SER A 246 -20.14 11.45 40.23
CA SER A 246 -20.19 12.78 40.86
C SER A 246 -19.26 13.81 40.28
N ASP A 247 -19.73 15.07 40.23
CA ASP A 247 -18.99 16.24 39.73
C ASP A 247 -17.74 16.61 40.58
N GLN A 248 -17.51 15.92 41.69
CA GLN A 248 -16.47 16.26 42.68
C GLN A 248 -15.43 15.17 42.93
N THR A 249 -15.58 13.97 42.33
CA THR A 249 -14.56 12.91 42.45
C THR A 249 -13.76 12.78 41.18
N PRO A 250 -12.43 12.55 41.28
CA PRO A 250 -11.64 12.20 40.10
C PRO A 250 -12.28 10.98 39.41
N VAL A 251 -12.61 11.12 38.13
CA VAL A 251 -13.15 10.02 37.33
C VAL A 251 -12.05 8.98 37.25
N SER A 252 -12.20 7.85 37.93
CA SER A 252 -11.32 6.72 37.72
C SER A 252 -11.58 6.17 36.32
N ARG A 253 -10.53 6.07 35.51
CA ARG A 253 -10.60 5.45 34.21
C ARG A 253 -10.31 3.96 34.35
N LYS A 254 -11.25 3.11 33.99
CA LYS A 254 -11.02 1.66 33.94
C LYS A 254 -10.67 1.29 32.50
N ILE A 255 -9.53 0.65 32.29
CA ILE A 255 -9.20 0.05 31.00
C ILE A 255 -10.19 -1.09 30.77
N VAL A 256 -10.90 -1.05 29.65
CA VAL A 256 -11.85 -2.09 29.21
C VAL A 256 -11.37 -2.79 27.96
N TYR A 257 -10.38 -2.20 27.28
CA TYR A 257 -9.70 -2.77 26.13
C TYR A 257 -8.28 -2.21 26.05
N SER A 258 -7.30 -3.04 25.73
CA SER A 258 -5.93 -2.63 25.42
C SER A 258 -5.32 -3.61 24.44
N TYR A 259 -4.70 -3.08 23.39
CA TYR A 259 -3.93 -3.82 22.40
C TYR A 259 -2.76 -2.94 21.95
N ASP A 260 -1.55 -3.49 21.87
CA ASP A 260 -0.35 -2.76 21.51
C ASP A 260 0.47 -3.43 20.40
N GLY A 261 -0.10 -4.47 19.78
CA GLY A 261 0.59 -5.25 18.75
C GLY A 261 1.64 -6.21 19.29
N SER A 262 1.83 -6.27 20.63
CA SER A 262 2.87 -7.09 21.25
C SER A 262 2.41 -8.52 21.60
N ASP A 263 1.13 -8.79 21.53
CA ASP A 263 0.56 -10.08 21.95
C ASP A 263 0.91 -11.24 21.01
N GLY A 264 1.67 -10.93 19.92
CA GLY A 264 2.10 -11.94 18.96
C GLY A 264 0.94 -12.56 18.16
N ASP A 265 -0.23 -11.93 18.20
CA ASP A 265 -1.37 -12.33 17.38
C ASP A 265 -1.08 -11.96 15.92
N GLU A 266 -0.38 -12.88 15.28
CA GLU A 266 -0.16 -12.89 13.83
C GLU A 266 -1.51 -13.13 13.18
N TYR A 267 -2.11 -12.08 12.61
CA TYR A 267 -3.46 -12.21 12.04
C TYR A 267 -3.53 -13.23 10.91
N TYR A 268 -2.60 -13.14 9.99
CA TYR A 268 -2.52 -14.06 8.86
C TYR A 268 -1.32 -15.00 8.98
N GLY A 269 -0.47 -14.80 9.98
CA GLY A 269 0.76 -15.56 10.17
C GLY A 269 1.80 -15.28 9.10
N SER A 270 2.59 -16.28 8.78
CA SER A 270 3.56 -16.21 7.69
C SER A 270 2.83 -16.40 6.35
N ILE A 271 2.74 -15.33 5.55
CA ILE A 271 2.14 -15.34 4.20
C ILE A 271 3.17 -15.54 3.10
N MET A 272 4.45 -15.46 3.46
CA MET A 272 5.60 -15.84 2.63
C MET A 272 6.73 -16.33 3.54
N THR A 273 7.69 -17.05 2.98
CA THR A 273 8.88 -17.48 3.73
C THR A 273 9.86 -16.34 3.91
N GLU A 274 10.81 -16.46 4.86
CA GLU A 274 11.89 -15.49 5.06
C GLU A 274 12.72 -15.32 3.78
N ASP A 275 13.08 -16.41 3.10
CA ASP A 275 13.82 -16.37 1.83
C ASP A 275 13.03 -15.61 0.72
N GLU A 276 11.70 -15.73 0.69
CA GLU A 276 10.84 -14.99 -0.24
C GLU A 276 10.79 -13.50 0.10
N ALA A 277 10.70 -13.16 1.38
CA ALA A 277 10.72 -11.79 1.85
C ALA A 277 12.08 -11.12 1.58
N ASP A 278 13.19 -11.81 1.86
CA ASP A 278 14.55 -11.33 1.59
C ASP A 278 14.78 -11.11 0.10
N MET A 279 14.34 -12.04 -0.73
CA MET A 279 14.40 -11.89 -2.18
C MET A 279 13.63 -10.63 -2.64
N LEU A 280 12.40 -10.43 -2.17
CA LEU A 280 11.62 -9.23 -2.49
C LEU A 280 12.25 -7.95 -1.95
N SER A 281 12.72 -7.97 -0.71
CA SER A 281 13.38 -6.86 -0.02
C SER A 281 14.60 -6.36 -0.81
N GLY A 282 15.48 -7.28 -1.25
CA GLY A 282 16.63 -6.94 -2.08
C GLY A 282 16.24 -6.30 -3.43
N HIS A 283 15.19 -6.79 -4.07
CA HIS A 283 14.68 -6.21 -5.31
C HIS A 283 14.07 -4.82 -5.08
N LEU A 284 13.34 -4.61 -3.98
CA LEU A 284 12.75 -3.32 -3.59
C LEU A 284 13.82 -2.26 -3.28
N LYS A 285 14.92 -2.66 -2.61
CA LYS A 285 16.08 -1.80 -2.38
C LYS A 285 16.69 -1.35 -3.69
N GLN A 286 16.89 -2.27 -4.64
CA GLN A 286 17.46 -1.98 -5.95
C GLN A 286 16.64 -0.95 -6.75
N VAL A 287 15.29 -0.92 -6.57
CA VAL A 287 14.45 0.12 -7.19
C VAL A 287 14.84 1.51 -6.70
N ILE A 288 15.04 1.66 -5.40
CA ILE A 288 15.42 2.96 -4.82
C ILE A 288 16.82 3.36 -5.30
N GLU A 289 17.79 2.44 -5.25
CA GLU A 289 19.17 2.70 -5.63
C GLU A 289 19.36 3.05 -7.11
N VAL A 290 18.58 2.41 -8.00
CA VAL A 290 18.72 2.59 -9.45
C VAL A 290 17.79 3.66 -10.00
N SER A 291 16.50 3.57 -9.69
CA SER A 291 15.49 4.42 -10.32
C SER A 291 15.20 5.71 -9.54
N PHE A 292 15.42 5.69 -8.23
CA PHE A 292 15.08 6.83 -7.35
C PHE A 292 16.29 7.35 -6.55
N GLN A 293 17.52 7.03 -6.96
CA GLN A 293 18.73 7.56 -6.33
C GLN A 293 18.67 9.09 -6.22
N HIS A 294 18.20 9.78 -7.23
CA HIS A 294 18.09 11.24 -7.26
C HIS A 294 17.08 11.80 -6.23
N VAL A 295 16.11 10.99 -5.79
CA VAL A 295 15.13 11.36 -4.73
C VAL A 295 15.70 11.10 -3.35
N PHE A 296 16.46 10.00 -3.18
CA PHE A 296 16.95 9.53 -1.88
C PHE A 296 18.44 9.79 -1.62
N SER A 297 19.16 10.45 -2.54
CA SER A 297 20.61 10.65 -2.42
C SER A 297 21.08 11.39 -1.17
N GLU A 298 20.22 12.25 -0.59
CA GLU A 298 20.51 13.01 0.62
C GLU A 298 19.80 12.43 1.86
N ALA A 299 19.08 11.31 1.71
CA ALA A 299 18.43 10.68 2.83
C ALA A 299 19.45 10.06 3.79
N PRO A 300 19.32 10.30 5.11
CA PRO A 300 20.22 9.71 6.10
C PRO A 300 19.87 8.25 6.44
N TYR A 301 18.97 7.64 5.69
CA TYR A 301 18.49 6.27 5.82
C TYR A 301 18.45 5.59 4.46
N GLU A 302 18.47 4.27 4.46
CA GLU A 302 18.16 3.46 3.28
C GLU A 302 16.68 3.09 3.29
N ALA A 303 16.07 3.07 2.11
CA ALA A 303 14.67 2.68 1.94
C ALA A 303 14.53 1.56 0.91
N ALA A 304 13.42 0.85 0.97
CA ALA A 304 13.01 -0.11 -0.04
C ALA A 304 11.59 0.18 -0.49
N GLY A 305 11.29 0.00 -1.78
CA GLY A 305 9.95 0.27 -2.25
C GLY A 305 9.77 0.12 -3.75
N LYS A 306 8.52 0.16 -4.18
CA LYS A 306 8.13 0.05 -5.58
C LYS A 306 7.17 1.16 -5.96
N SER A 307 7.49 1.86 -7.04
CA SER A 307 6.57 2.79 -7.70
C SER A 307 5.64 2.06 -8.67
N GLY A 308 4.50 2.67 -8.93
CA GLY A 308 3.56 2.24 -9.95
C GLY A 308 3.01 3.42 -10.72
N THR A 309 2.79 3.20 -12.00
CA THR A 309 1.96 4.03 -12.85
C THR A 309 0.86 3.15 -13.40
N ALA A 310 -0.38 3.52 -13.15
CA ALA A 310 -1.52 2.72 -13.52
C ALA A 310 -2.47 3.53 -14.40
N GLN A 311 -2.65 3.08 -15.64
CA GLN A 311 -3.65 3.67 -16.54
C GLN A 311 -5.04 3.26 -16.11
N TYR A 312 -5.98 4.21 -16.19
CA TYR A 312 -7.38 3.93 -15.94
C TYR A 312 -8.30 4.57 -16.97
N GLY A 313 -9.42 3.92 -17.22
CA GLY A 313 -10.35 4.37 -18.25
C GLY A 313 -9.77 4.30 -19.67
N THR A 314 -10.40 4.99 -20.59
CA THR A 314 -10.00 5.08 -22.02
C THR A 314 -9.30 6.39 -22.37
N SER A 315 -9.15 7.30 -21.41
CA SER A 315 -8.66 8.68 -21.60
C SER A 315 -7.14 8.83 -21.53
N GLY A 316 -6.42 7.76 -21.21
CA GLY A 316 -4.97 7.82 -21.01
C GLY A 316 -4.55 8.44 -19.67
N TYR A 317 -5.48 8.65 -18.75
CA TYR A 317 -5.17 9.09 -17.39
C TYR A 317 -4.38 8.04 -16.60
N GLU A 318 -3.46 8.50 -15.77
CA GLU A 318 -2.60 7.63 -14.99
C GLU A 318 -2.64 8.00 -13.51
N HIS A 319 -2.76 6.99 -12.65
CA HIS A 319 -2.50 7.14 -11.23
C HIS A 319 -1.02 6.92 -10.95
N SER A 320 -0.46 7.70 -10.02
CA SER A 320 0.86 7.46 -9.49
C SER A 320 0.76 6.74 -8.15
N LEU A 321 1.46 5.62 -8.03
CA LEU A 321 1.49 4.80 -6.80
C LEU A 321 2.92 4.65 -6.29
N PHE A 322 3.03 4.49 -4.99
CA PHE A 322 4.27 4.03 -4.34
C PHE A 322 3.91 3.24 -3.09
N THR A 323 4.65 2.18 -2.84
CA THR A 323 4.62 1.47 -1.57
C THR A 323 6.02 1.04 -1.19
N GLY A 324 6.36 1.16 0.09
CA GLY A 324 7.70 0.88 0.56
C GLY A 324 7.84 1.06 2.06
N TYR A 325 9.06 0.89 2.56
CA TYR A 325 9.38 0.99 3.98
C TYR A 325 10.79 1.55 4.21
N MET A 326 11.03 2.02 5.42
CA MET A 326 12.34 2.45 5.91
C MET A 326 12.45 2.24 7.43
N PRO A 327 13.69 2.12 7.98
CA PRO A 327 14.94 1.82 7.30
C PRO A 327 14.91 0.45 6.60
N TYR A 328 15.82 0.22 5.67
CA TYR A 328 15.89 -1.05 4.94
C TYR A 328 16.27 -2.24 5.84
N ASP A 329 17.31 -2.06 6.66
CA ASP A 329 17.87 -3.15 7.48
C ASP A 329 17.05 -3.44 8.75
N ASP A 330 16.34 -2.47 9.32
CA ASP A 330 15.45 -2.63 10.48
C ASP A 330 14.19 -1.80 10.27
N PRO A 331 13.23 -2.31 9.50
CA PRO A 331 12.03 -1.56 9.10
C PRO A 331 11.24 -1.04 10.30
N GLU A 332 10.96 0.26 10.31
CA GLU A 332 10.17 0.92 11.35
C GLU A 332 8.80 1.33 10.85
N ILE A 333 8.74 1.91 9.62
CA ILE A 333 7.49 2.35 9.01
C ILE A 333 7.32 1.87 7.59
N ILE A 334 6.07 1.65 7.25
CA ILE A 334 5.59 1.29 5.92
C ILE A 334 4.70 2.42 5.41
N VAL A 335 4.89 2.82 4.15
CA VAL A 335 4.11 3.87 3.49
C VAL A 335 3.51 3.34 2.20
N SER A 336 2.22 3.60 2.00
CA SER A 336 1.54 3.38 0.72
C SER A 336 0.85 4.66 0.28
N VAL A 337 1.11 5.09 -0.94
CA VAL A 337 0.60 6.33 -1.53
C VAL A 337 -0.09 6.03 -2.85
N VAL A 338 -1.22 6.65 -3.06
CA VAL A 338 -1.90 6.75 -4.35
C VAL A 338 -2.20 8.22 -4.62
N LEU A 339 -1.78 8.71 -5.79
CA LEU A 339 -2.20 9.98 -6.36
C LEU A 339 -3.06 9.71 -7.58
N GLU A 340 -4.32 10.14 -7.54
CA GLU A 340 -5.20 10.05 -8.70
C GLU A 340 -4.77 11.09 -9.74
N SER A 341 -4.97 10.80 -11.04
CA SER A 341 -4.68 11.75 -12.11
C SER A 341 -5.34 13.09 -11.88
N PHE A 342 -4.63 14.14 -12.13
CA PHE A 342 -5.09 15.48 -11.78
C PHE A 342 -5.10 16.45 -12.94
N ASN A 343 -4.15 16.34 -13.87
CA ASN A 343 -4.01 17.27 -14.98
C ASN A 343 -4.87 16.88 -16.17
N GLU A 344 -5.24 17.90 -16.99
CA GLU A 344 -5.99 17.68 -18.23
C GLU A 344 -5.23 16.80 -19.24
N ASP A 345 -3.90 16.75 -19.14
CA ASP A 345 -3.04 15.86 -19.93
C ASP A 345 -2.90 14.44 -19.34
N GLY A 346 -3.56 14.17 -18.21
CA GLY A 346 -3.55 12.87 -17.54
C GLY A 346 -2.34 12.61 -16.66
N THR A 347 -1.45 13.58 -16.47
CA THR A 347 -0.27 13.43 -15.59
C THR A 347 -0.57 13.91 -14.17
N PRO A 348 0.03 13.32 -13.12
CA PRO A 348 -0.05 13.86 -11.77
C PRO A 348 0.90 15.06 -11.61
N ASP A 349 0.51 16.04 -10.77
CA ASP A 349 1.36 17.20 -10.45
C ASP A 349 2.67 16.81 -9.76
N ARG A 350 2.67 15.68 -9.08
CA ARG A 350 3.85 15.08 -8.46
C ARG A 350 3.72 13.56 -8.40
N TYR A 351 4.83 12.88 -8.21
CA TYR A 351 4.85 11.42 -8.12
C TYR A 351 4.71 10.93 -6.66
N ALA A 352 4.05 9.81 -6.49
CA ALA A 352 3.80 9.19 -5.18
C ALA A 352 5.09 8.89 -4.39
N VAL A 353 6.21 8.62 -5.07
CA VAL A 353 7.52 8.43 -4.43
C VAL A 353 8.00 9.67 -3.69
N ASN A 354 7.73 10.88 -4.20
CA ASN A 354 8.10 12.13 -3.52
C ASN A 354 7.28 12.34 -2.26
N VAL A 355 5.97 12.00 -2.30
CA VAL A 355 5.10 12.04 -1.13
C VAL A 355 5.61 11.06 -0.05
N ALA A 356 5.94 9.83 -0.45
CA ALA A 356 6.49 8.84 0.46
C ALA A 356 7.83 9.28 1.08
N LYS A 357 8.72 9.91 0.28
CA LYS A 357 9.99 10.44 0.75
C LYS A 357 9.80 11.50 1.85
N GLU A 358 8.87 12.44 1.66
CA GLU A 358 8.57 13.46 2.68
C GLU A 358 8.05 12.85 3.99
N ILE A 359 7.27 11.77 3.90
CA ILE A 359 6.77 11.05 5.08
C ILE A 359 7.90 10.29 5.77
N PHE A 360 8.79 9.65 5.02
CA PHE A 360 9.99 9.00 5.57
C PHE A 360 10.91 10.00 6.26
N ASP A 361 11.12 11.19 5.66
CA ASP A 361 11.90 12.27 6.28
C ASP A 361 11.27 12.75 7.58
N ALA A 362 9.95 12.92 7.59
CA ALA A 362 9.24 13.33 8.80
C ALA A 362 9.39 12.30 9.93
N TRP A 363 9.30 11.01 9.61
CA TRP A 363 9.54 9.93 10.58
C TRP A 363 10.97 9.94 11.10
N TYR A 364 11.94 10.00 10.19
CA TYR A 364 13.36 10.01 10.56
C TYR A 364 13.68 11.19 11.48
N ASN A 365 13.29 12.41 11.09
CA ASN A 365 13.55 13.62 11.86
C ASN A 365 12.86 13.64 13.24
N LYS A 366 11.77 12.89 13.40
CA LYS A 366 11.05 12.77 14.68
C LYS A 366 11.72 11.80 15.64
N ASN A 367 12.32 10.71 15.13
CA ASN A 367 12.73 9.56 15.94
C ASN A 367 14.26 9.44 16.07
N HIS A 368 15.02 10.14 15.24
CA HIS A 368 16.49 10.13 15.20
C HIS A 368 17.08 11.52 15.28
#